data_334e951414d0b7e552991e03f79aa52d
#
_entry.id   334e951414d0b7e552991e03f79aa52d
#
_cell.length_a   1.000
_cell.length_b   1.000
_cell.length_c   1.000
_cell.angle_alpha   90.00
_cell.angle_beta   90.00
_cell.angle_gamma   90.00
#
_symmetry.space_group_name_H-M   'P 1'
#
loop_
_entity.id
_entity.type
_entity.pdbx_description
1 polymer ?
#
loop_
_entity_poly.entity_id
_entity_poly.type
_entity_poly.pdbx_seq_one_letter_code
_entity_poly.pdbx_strand_id
1 'polypeptide(L)'
;MKIKLFILGLSLGISILSGCNDDLTQVGTGIQPENDRPLVYADTFYMKAKTLQTDSVYARTIYGSLGEIYDPLYGNLKSDFMCQFYCPENFRFRYTPYNGIIDSVEFKIYYSRSWTGDSLTPMRAQLYEVTTPLTRDFYTNIDPEQYCNMQKSLGMQTYTARDLSVSDSLWNDKNSNNVLTYQPRITIRMPQEVGQHFYDATIKTPEVFNDQNTFNQFFPGIYVTNTYGTGNILNIESTQMNIYYKHTVKGSADQDSIVQAWETFSATSEVIQLNRFKNTDISHLLEPNDSIAYLKSPAGVYTQLTIPAQDIAPIIQGRIVSNVDLSLKALPQEDWKFAFEAPANVLILPKDSMDTFFRNNNVENNITSFRGSYVASTRTYSFGNIAKLLKTHIENSPDEDLVINVIPVQRRVGT
;
A
#
# COMPACT_ATOMS: atom_id res chain seq x y z
N MET A 1 -56.06 10.98 54.03
CA MET A 1 -54.72 11.34 54.60
C MET A 1 -53.55 10.85 53.67
N LYS A 2 -53.69 9.75 53.00
CA LYS A 2 -52.60 9.20 52.13
C LYS A 2 -52.29 10.01 50.84
N ILE A 3 -53.30 10.67 50.23
CA ILE A 3 -53.08 11.47 48.98
C ILE A 3 -52.32 12.78 49.24
N LYS A 4 -52.57 13.44 50.43
CA LYS A 4 -51.86 14.66 50.77
C LYS A 4 -50.37 14.42 51.08
N LEU A 5 -50.05 13.23 51.60
CA LEU A 5 -48.63 12.82 51.81
C LEU A 5 -47.91 12.49 50.52
N PHE A 6 -48.63 11.94 49.52
CA PHE A 6 -48.05 11.62 48.20
C PHE A 6 -47.77 12.89 47.37
N ILE A 7 -48.65 13.88 47.46
CA ILE A 7 -48.48 15.19 46.79
C ILE A 7 -47.32 15.97 47.46
N LEU A 8 -47.17 15.90 48.78
CA LEU A 8 -46.06 16.54 49.47
C LEU A 8 -44.71 15.86 49.16
N GLY A 9 -44.70 14.53 49.05
CA GLY A 9 -43.50 13.78 48.61
C GLY A 9 -43.12 14.04 47.15
N LEU A 10 -44.10 14.20 46.27
CA LEU A 10 -43.87 14.51 44.86
C LEU A 10 -43.35 15.94 44.64
N SER A 11 -43.86 16.94 45.41
CA SER A 11 -43.38 18.31 45.35
C SER A 11 -41.97 18.47 45.91
N LEU A 12 -41.61 17.70 46.96
CA LEU A 12 -40.26 17.69 47.50
C LEU A 12 -39.26 17.00 46.58
N GLY A 13 -39.70 15.95 45.85
CA GLY A 13 -38.89 15.25 44.83
C GLY A 13 -38.59 16.12 43.58
N ILE A 14 -39.52 16.98 43.19
CA ILE A 14 -39.34 17.89 42.03
C ILE A 14 -38.39 19.05 42.39
N SER A 15 -38.35 19.48 43.66
CA SER A 15 -37.42 20.54 44.11
C SER A 15 -35.96 20.09 44.21
N ILE A 16 -35.70 18.77 44.23
CA ILE A 16 -34.34 18.23 44.26
C ILE A 16 -33.77 18.04 42.86
N LEU A 17 -34.62 18.05 41.82
CA LEU A 17 -34.23 17.90 40.43
C LEU A 17 -33.96 19.26 39.73
N SER A 18 -34.19 20.39 40.35
CA SER A 18 -33.72 21.70 39.94
C SER A 18 -32.27 21.89 40.43
N GLY A 19 -31.41 20.93 40.13
CA GLY A 19 -29.98 21.10 40.28
C GLY A 19 -29.52 22.16 39.32
N CYS A 20 -28.83 23.15 39.85
CA CYS A 20 -28.19 24.24 39.12
C CYS A 20 -27.58 23.78 37.81
N ASN A 21 -28.00 24.40 36.72
CA ASN A 21 -27.15 24.58 35.57
C ASN A 21 -26.04 25.57 35.96
N ASP A 22 -25.18 25.17 36.88
CA ASP A 22 -23.93 25.89 37.08
C ASP A 22 -23.09 25.59 35.83
N ASP A 23 -23.09 26.58 34.96
CA ASP A 23 -22.17 26.66 33.83
C ASP A 23 -20.76 26.72 34.45
N LEU A 24 -20.17 25.51 34.67
CA LEU A 24 -18.80 25.35 35.20
C LEU A 24 -17.77 26.10 34.35
N THR A 25 -18.16 26.55 33.15
CA THR A 25 -17.35 27.43 32.29
C THR A 25 -17.17 28.82 32.85
N GLN A 26 -18.01 29.25 33.83
CA GLN A 26 -17.89 30.56 34.47
C GLN A 26 -17.26 30.53 35.90
N VAL A 27 -17.00 29.34 36.45
CA VAL A 27 -16.33 29.24 37.74
C VAL A 27 -14.88 29.65 37.58
N GLY A 28 -14.54 30.78 38.17
CA GLY A 28 -13.18 31.37 38.10
C GLY A 28 -13.06 32.60 37.21
N THR A 29 -13.95 32.82 36.23
CA THR A 29 -13.89 34.01 35.36
C THR A 29 -14.22 35.32 36.06
N GLY A 30 -14.94 35.27 37.18
CA GLY A 30 -15.26 36.43 38.04
C GLY A 30 -14.15 36.80 39.04
N ILE A 31 -13.11 35.96 39.20
CA ILE A 31 -12.00 36.16 40.15
C ILE A 31 -10.76 36.70 39.42
N GLN A 32 -10.65 36.50 38.09
CA GLN A 32 -9.55 37.09 37.33
C GLN A 32 -9.79 38.57 37.07
N PRO A 33 -8.83 39.45 37.34
CA PRO A 33 -8.85 40.82 36.90
C PRO A 33 -9.11 40.89 35.38
N GLU A 34 -9.87 41.86 34.90
CA GLU A 34 -10.17 42.00 33.45
C GLU A 34 -8.90 42.08 32.58
N ASN A 35 -7.81 42.61 33.17
CA ASN A 35 -6.52 42.74 32.47
C ASN A 35 -5.76 41.40 32.35
N ASP A 36 -6.13 40.34 33.08
CA ASP A 36 -5.49 39.02 33.08
C ASP A 36 -6.25 38.01 32.21
N ARG A 37 -7.34 38.44 31.58
CA ARG A 37 -8.08 37.55 30.67
C ARG A 37 -7.32 37.40 29.35
N PRO A 38 -7.00 36.18 28.95
CA PRO A 38 -6.35 35.97 27.65
C PRO A 38 -7.29 36.42 26.52
N LEU A 39 -6.84 37.34 25.68
CA LEU A 39 -7.56 37.71 24.47
C LEU A 39 -7.31 36.60 23.44
N VAL A 40 -8.38 35.91 23.05
CA VAL A 40 -8.34 34.87 22.01
C VAL A 40 -8.74 35.50 20.68
N TYR A 41 -7.86 35.35 19.69
CA TYR A 41 -8.12 35.76 18.31
C TYR A 41 -8.19 34.49 17.46
N ALA A 42 -9.14 34.46 16.52
CA ALA A 42 -9.23 33.43 15.48
C ALA A 42 -9.24 34.13 14.12
N ASP A 43 -8.52 33.56 13.18
CA ASP A 43 -8.48 34.04 11.80
C ASP A 43 -8.44 32.83 10.85
N THR A 44 -8.79 33.08 9.56
CA THR A 44 -8.85 32.05 8.54
C THR A 44 -8.13 32.52 7.28
N PHE A 45 -7.24 31.69 6.78
CA PHE A 45 -6.44 31.98 5.59
C PHE A 45 -6.76 30.99 4.46
N TYR A 46 -6.79 31.50 3.24
CA TYR A 46 -6.97 30.68 2.06
C TYR A 46 -5.63 30.12 1.59
N MET A 47 -5.61 28.81 1.35
CA MET A 47 -4.47 28.12 0.76
C MET A 47 -4.65 28.01 -0.75
N LYS A 48 -3.55 27.97 -1.49
CA LYS A 48 -3.55 27.58 -2.89
C LYS A 48 -3.26 26.09 -2.99
N ALA A 49 -3.97 25.41 -3.88
CA ALA A 49 -3.75 24.00 -4.18
C ALA A 49 -3.41 23.82 -5.65
N LYS A 50 -2.50 22.88 -5.95
CA LYS A 50 -2.23 22.47 -7.33
C LYS A 50 -1.97 20.97 -7.37
N THR A 51 -2.31 20.35 -8.50
CA THR A 51 -1.95 18.98 -8.82
C THR A 51 -0.57 18.95 -9.44
N LEU A 52 0.29 18.04 -8.96
CA LEU A 52 1.59 17.78 -9.54
C LEU A 52 1.70 16.30 -9.93
N GLN A 53 2.37 16.05 -11.05
CA GLN A 53 2.66 14.70 -11.48
C GLN A 53 3.85 14.12 -10.71
N THR A 54 3.78 12.83 -10.39
CA THR A 54 4.94 12.03 -10.01
C THR A 54 4.90 10.72 -10.78
N ASP A 55 5.93 10.49 -11.59
CA ASP A 55 6.03 9.27 -12.40
C ASP A 55 6.54 8.09 -11.58
N SER A 56 7.11 8.37 -10.42
CA SER A 56 7.72 7.35 -9.57
C SER A 56 7.67 7.68 -8.09
N VAL A 57 7.64 6.63 -7.30
CA VAL A 57 7.89 6.67 -5.86
C VAL A 57 8.93 5.61 -5.52
N TYR A 58 9.59 5.73 -4.38
CA TYR A 58 10.57 4.74 -3.94
C TYR A 58 9.92 3.35 -3.77
N ALA A 59 10.48 2.34 -4.45
CA ALA A 59 9.85 1.03 -4.66
C ALA A 59 10.32 -0.03 -3.68
N ARG A 60 10.23 0.23 -2.37
CA ARG A 60 10.51 -0.78 -1.36
C ARG A 60 9.24 -1.45 -0.90
N THR A 61 9.04 -2.74 -1.29
CA THR A 61 7.86 -3.49 -0.89
C THR A 61 8.19 -4.97 -0.68
N ILE A 62 7.37 -5.64 0.13
CA ILE A 62 7.35 -7.10 0.30
C ILE A 62 6.11 -7.74 -0.33
N TYR A 63 5.25 -6.92 -0.94
CA TYR A 63 4.00 -7.35 -1.57
C TYR A 63 3.99 -6.91 -3.03
N GLY A 64 3.54 -7.81 -3.91
CA GLY A 64 3.37 -7.51 -5.32
C GLY A 64 2.03 -6.84 -5.61
N SER A 65 1.94 -6.20 -6.77
CA SER A 65 0.69 -5.69 -7.33
C SER A 65 0.67 -6.03 -8.83
N LEU A 66 -0.42 -6.63 -9.31
CA LEU A 66 -0.52 -7.13 -10.68
C LEU A 66 -1.86 -6.81 -11.31
N GLY A 67 -1.84 -6.23 -12.49
CA GLY A 67 -3.04 -6.01 -13.30
C GLY A 67 -3.09 -4.66 -13.96
N GLU A 68 -4.26 -4.31 -14.47
CA GLU A 68 -4.51 -3.05 -15.16
C GLU A 68 -5.96 -2.65 -14.96
N ILE A 69 -6.20 -1.38 -14.67
CA ILE A 69 -7.54 -0.81 -14.49
C ILE A 69 -7.61 0.57 -15.14
N TYR A 70 -8.78 0.87 -15.69
CA TYR A 70 -9.11 2.19 -16.22
C TYR A 70 -10.17 2.84 -15.35
N ASP A 71 -9.93 4.09 -14.98
CA ASP A 71 -10.88 4.98 -14.30
C ASP A 71 -11.14 6.20 -15.19
N PRO A 72 -12.42 6.57 -15.44
CA PRO A 72 -12.74 7.69 -16.34
C PRO A 72 -12.12 9.05 -15.92
N LEU A 73 -11.97 9.28 -14.62
CA LEU A 73 -11.36 10.51 -14.09
C LEU A 73 -9.83 10.37 -14.01
N TYR A 74 -9.33 9.24 -13.49
CA TYR A 74 -7.92 9.08 -13.17
C TYR A 74 -7.11 8.34 -14.25
N GLY A 75 -7.71 8.03 -15.41
CA GLY A 75 -7.03 7.35 -16.51
C GLY A 75 -6.65 5.91 -16.21
N ASN A 76 -5.66 5.40 -16.94
CA ASN A 76 -5.22 4.02 -16.82
C ASN A 76 -4.11 3.86 -15.78
N LEU A 77 -4.20 2.80 -14.98
CA LEU A 77 -3.14 2.36 -14.07
C LEU A 77 -2.80 0.90 -14.39
N LYS A 78 -1.56 0.67 -14.77
CA LYS A 78 -0.97 -0.67 -14.92
C LYS A 78 0.01 -0.93 -13.80
N SER A 79 -0.08 -2.11 -13.21
CA SER A 79 0.79 -2.57 -12.13
C SER A 79 1.42 -3.89 -12.49
N ASP A 80 2.74 -3.96 -12.36
CA ASP A 80 3.59 -5.11 -12.59
C ASP A 80 4.56 -5.25 -11.42
N PHE A 81 5.23 -6.40 -11.27
CA PHE A 81 6.23 -6.55 -10.23
C PHE A 81 7.41 -7.45 -10.66
N MET A 82 8.54 -7.24 -10.02
CA MET A 82 9.70 -8.13 -10.07
C MET A 82 9.94 -8.74 -8.69
N CYS A 83 10.37 -9.98 -8.64
CA CYS A 83 10.73 -10.65 -7.41
C CYS A 83 11.93 -11.55 -7.56
N GLN A 84 12.79 -11.55 -6.56
CA GLN A 84 13.82 -12.54 -6.32
C GLN A 84 13.27 -13.67 -5.46
N PHE A 85 14.02 -14.75 -5.33
CA PHE A 85 13.65 -15.90 -4.49
C PHE A 85 14.69 -16.11 -3.41
N TYR A 86 14.22 -16.45 -2.24
CA TYR A 86 15.08 -16.90 -1.17
C TYR A 86 15.61 -18.30 -1.51
N CYS A 87 16.91 -18.48 -1.34
CA CYS A 87 17.61 -19.75 -1.47
C CYS A 87 18.32 -20.07 -0.15
N PRO A 88 18.03 -21.22 0.48
CA PRO A 88 18.79 -21.66 1.64
C PRO A 88 20.27 -21.86 1.29
N GLU A 89 21.16 -21.51 2.22
CA GLU A 89 22.60 -21.73 2.03
C GLU A 89 22.91 -23.19 1.72
N ASN A 90 23.80 -23.40 0.76
CA ASN A 90 24.21 -24.74 0.29
C ASN A 90 23.03 -25.62 -0.14
N PHE A 91 22.04 -25.02 -0.79
CA PHE A 91 20.85 -25.73 -1.26
C PHE A 91 21.20 -26.97 -2.07
N ARG A 92 20.44 -28.04 -1.87
CA ARG A 92 20.44 -29.28 -2.64
C ARG A 92 19.01 -29.79 -2.74
N PHE A 93 18.72 -30.50 -3.83
CA PHE A 93 17.48 -31.26 -3.92
C PHE A 93 17.40 -32.27 -2.80
N ARG A 94 16.26 -32.38 -2.13
CA ARG A 94 16.04 -33.31 -1.00
C ARG A 94 16.25 -34.77 -1.39
N TYR A 95 15.85 -35.10 -2.61
CA TYR A 95 16.02 -36.43 -3.19
C TYR A 95 16.64 -36.29 -4.58
N THR A 96 17.34 -37.35 -5.03
CA THR A 96 17.85 -37.42 -6.38
C THR A 96 16.69 -37.63 -7.37
N PRO A 97 16.46 -36.75 -8.34
CA PRO A 97 15.47 -36.96 -9.35
C PRO A 97 15.65 -38.27 -10.11
N TYR A 98 14.56 -38.98 -10.33
CA TYR A 98 14.56 -40.22 -11.09
C TYR A 98 15.13 -39.99 -12.49
N ASN A 99 16.14 -40.77 -12.88
CA ASN A 99 16.93 -40.60 -14.09
C ASN A 99 17.57 -39.21 -14.26
N GLY A 100 17.70 -38.41 -13.21
CA GLY A 100 18.22 -37.05 -13.30
C GLY A 100 17.29 -36.03 -13.98
N ILE A 101 15.99 -36.35 -14.07
CA ILE A 101 15.02 -35.58 -14.88
C ILE A 101 14.06 -34.82 -13.95
N ILE A 102 13.87 -33.54 -14.23
CA ILE A 102 12.81 -32.71 -13.64
C ILE A 102 11.51 -32.89 -14.45
N ASP A 103 10.37 -33.04 -13.78
CA ASP A 103 9.09 -33.27 -14.43
C ASP A 103 8.44 -31.95 -14.93
N SER A 104 8.39 -30.94 -14.06
CA SER A 104 7.75 -29.67 -14.38
C SER A 104 8.15 -28.55 -13.41
N VAL A 105 7.91 -27.31 -13.83
CA VAL A 105 8.09 -26.11 -13.00
C VAL A 105 6.81 -25.32 -13.03
N GLU A 106 6.37 -24.88 -11.85
CA GLU A 106 5.20 -23.99 -11.70
C GLU A 106 5.58 -22.74 -10.94
N PHE A 107 5.16 -21.60 -11.45
CA PHE A 107 5.20 -20.33 -10.73
C PHE A 107 3.81 -20.04 -10.19
N LYS A 108 3.69 -19.85 -8.88
CA LYS A 108 2.42 -19.60 -8.17
C LYS A 108 2.41 -18.19 -7.61
N ILE A 109 1.37 -17.45 -7.95
CA ILE A 109 1.12 -16.08 -7.48
C ILE A 109 -0.10 -16.17 -6.56
N TYR A 110 0.11 -16.04 -5.26
CA TYR A 110 -0.95 -16.01 -4.28
C TYR A 110 -1.38 -14.57 -4.04
N TYR A 111 -2.68 -14.31 -4.09
CA TYR A 111 -3.22 -12.96 -3.93
C TYR A 111 -4.33 -12.91 -2.88
N SER A 112 -4.55 -11.72 -2.34
CA SER A 112 -5.62 -11.49 -1.37
C SER A 112 -6.98 -11.48 -2.06
N ARG A 113 -8.04 -11.69 -1.28
CA ARG A 113 -9.41 -11.53 -1.77
C ARG A 113 -9.86 -10.07 -1.85
N SER A 114 -8.95 -9.15 -1.57
CA SER A 114 -9.12 -7.71 -1.77
C SER A 114 -8.37 -7.29 -3.02
N TRP A 115 -9.08 -6.92 -4.06
CA TRP A 115 -8.57 -6.38 -5.32
C TRP A 115 -9.30 -5.09 -5.65
N THR A 116 -8.74 -4.29 -6.56
CA THR A 116 -9.41 -3.11 -7.10
C THR A 116 -9.98 -3.45 -8.48
N GLY A 117 -11.24 -3.09 -8.75
CA GLY A 117 -11.88 -3.28 -10.03
C GLY A 117 -12.78 -4.51 -10.16
N ASP A 118 -13.03 -4.95 -11.42
CA ASP A 118 -13.96 -6.03 -11.72
C ASP A 118 -13.35 -7.41 -11.48
N SER A 119 -14.06 -8.22 -10.72
CA SER A 119 -13.65 -9.58 -10.37
C SER A 119 -13.72 -10.60 -11.50
N LEU A 120 -14.51 -10.31 -12.54
CA LEU A 120 -14.83 -11.27 -13.61
C LEU A 120 -14.15 -10.96 -14.93
N THR A 121 -13.54 -9.79 -15.09
CA THR A 121 -12.81 -9.44 -16.31
C THR A 121 -11.62 -10.38 -16.49
N PRO A 122 -11.51 -11.07 -17.67
CA PRO A 122 -10.37 -11.91 -17.97
C PRO A 122 -9.09 -11.09 -18.13
N MET A 123 -8.06 -11.48 -17.39
CA MET A 123 -6.73 -10.87 -17.40
C MET A 123 -5.68 -11.93 -17.77
N ARG A 124 -4.48 -11.53 -18.19
CA ARG A 124 -3.39 -12.46 -18.49
C ARG A 124 -2.09 -12.05 -17.82
N ALA A 125 -1.64 -12.87 -16.88
CA ALA A 125 -0.30 -12.75 -16.30
C ALA A 125 0.72 -13.45 -17.21
N GLN A 126 1.87 -12.81 -17.42
CA GLN A 126 3.00 -13.34 -18.22
C GLN A 126 4.30 -13.17 -17.45
N LEU A 127 5.18 -14.14 -17.57
CA LEU A 127 6.47 -14.21 -16.89
C LEU A 127 7.63 -13.98 -17.84
N TYR A 128 8.63 -13.22 -17.36
CA TYR A 128 9.92 -13.05 -17.99
C TYR A 128 11.03 -13.25 -16.99
N GLU A 129 12.14 -13.82 -17.42
CA GLU A 129 13.32 -13.96 -16.60
C GLU A 129 14.02 -12.62 -16.44
N VAL A 130 14.38 -12.28 -15.21
CA VAL A 130 15.27 -11.16 -14.91
C VAL A 130 16.69 -11.63 -15.20
N THR A 131 17.40 -10.94 -16.09
CA THR A 131 18.75 -11.31 -16.56
C THR A 131 19.84 -10.44 -15.95
N THR A 132 19.47 -9.30 -15.40
CA THR A 132 20.38 -8.36 -14.74
C THR A 132 20.09 -8.34 -13.23
N PRO A 133 21.09 -8.54 -12.36
CA PRO A 133 20.89 -8.53 -10.92
C PRO A 133 20.22 -7.24 -10.44
N LEU A 134 19.20 -7.41 -9.58
CA LEU A 134 18.47 -6.30 -8.98
C LEU A 134 19.28 -5.70 -7.82
N THR A 135 19.14 -4.39 -7.61
CA THR A 135 19.65 -3.66 -6.43
C THR A 135 18.48 -3.29 -5.52
N ARG A 136 18.77 -2.73 -4.33
CA ARG A 136 17.71 -2.33 -3.39
C ARG A 136 17.23 -0.88 -3.59
N ASP A 137 17.76 -0.17 -4.57
CA ASP A 137 17.51 1.26 -4.78
C ASP A 137 16.73 1.49 -6.08
N PHE A 138 15.47 1.08 -6.08
CA PHE A 138 14.58 1.24 -7.22
C PHE A 138 13.42 2.20 -6.96
N TYR A 139 12.97 2.82 -8.05
CA TYR A 139 11.73 3.56 -8.14
C TYR A 139 10.69 2.80 -8.97
N THR A 140 9.42 3.09 -8.77
CA THR A 140 8.29 2.38 -9.39
C THR A 140 8.14 2.59 -10.90
N ASN A 141 8.98 3.40 -11.53
CA ASN A 141 9.03 3.63 -12.98
C ASN A 141 10.14 2.87 -13.71
N ILE A 142 10.73 1.86 -13.06
CA ILE A 142 11.76 1.01 -13.67
C ILE A 142 11.32 0.50 -15.04
N ASP A 143 12.25 0.51 -16.01
CA ASP A 143 12.05 -0.03 -17.33
C ASP A 143 12.43 -1.53 -17.36
N PRO A 144 11.46 -2.44 -17.54
CA PRO A 144 11.72 -3.87 -17.53
C PRO A 144 12.66 -4.34 -18.64
N GLU A 145 12.71 -3.63 -19.77
CA GLU A 145 13.56 -4.02 -20.92
C GLU A 145 15.05 -3.96 -20.58
N GLN A 146 15.43 -3.17 -19.58
CA GLN A 146 16.82 -3.09 -19.09
C GLN A 146 17.22 -4.27 -18.22
N TYR A 147 16.25 -5.00 -17.68
CA TYR A 147 16.46 -6.09 -16.70
C TYR A 147 16.02 -7.45 -17.20
N CYS A 148 15.19 -7.52 -18.24
CA CYS A 148 14.55 -8.74 -18.68
C CYS A 148 14.67 -8.92 -20.18
N ASN A 149 14.81 -10.17 -20.63
CA ASN A 149 14.64 -10.50 -22.04
C ASN A 149 13.14 -10.61 -22.38
N MET A 150 12.54 -9.50 -22.80
CA MET A 150 11.12 -9.41 -23.15
C MET A 150 10.72 -10.20 -24.39
N GLN A 151 11.69 -10.75 -25.15
CA GLN A 151 11.42 -11.60 -26.32
C GLN A 151 11.19 -13.07 -25.93
N LYS A 152 11.58 -13.48 -24.71
CA LYS A 152 11.48 -14.86 -24.22
C LYS A 152 10.57 -14.93 -23.02
N SER A 153 9.30 -15.31 -23.24
CA SER A 153 8.37 -15.59 -22.15
C SER A 153 8.71 -16.92 -21.44
N LEU A 154 8.66 -16.93 -20.13
CA LEU A 154 8.76 -18.14 -19.31
C LEU A 154 7.39 -18.82 -19.09
N GLY A 155 6.30 -18.21 -19.53
CA GLY A 155 4.96 -18.75 -19.42
C GLY A 155 3.92 -17.65 -19.22
N MET A 156 2.66 -18.05 -19.39
CA MET A 156 1.52 -17.15 -19.19
C MET A 156 0.28 -17.92 -18.74
N GLN A 157 -0.61 -17.24 -18.06
CA GLN A 157 -1.90 -17.78 -17.61
C GLN A 157 -2.98 -16.71 -17.66
N THR A 158 -4.11 -17.04 -18.24
CA THR A 158 -5.32 -16.22 -18.15
C THR A 158 -6.03 -16.50 -16.82
N TYR A 159 -6.51 -15.45 -16.18
CA TYR A 159 -7.18 -15.53 -14.88
C TYR A 159 -8.31 -14.52 -14.77
N THR A 160 -9.16 -14.70 -13.77
CA THR A 160 -10.11 -13.70 -13.27
C THR A 160 -9.81 -13.51 -11.78
N ALA A 161 -10.06 -12.32 -11.20
CA ALA A 161 -9.80 -12.06 -9.79
C ALA A 161 -10.65 -12.96 -8.87
N ARG A 162 -11.92 -13.25 -9.26
CA ARG A 162 -12.66 -14.40 -8.75
C ARG A 162 -12.31 -15.61 -9.61
N ASP A 163 -11.52 -16.52 -9.06
CA ASP A 163 -11.16 -17.74 -9.78
C ASP A 163 -12.39 -18.58 -10.12
N LEU A 164 -12.80 -18.53 -11.38
CA LEU A 164 -14.00 -19.21 -11.88
C LEU A 164 -13.81 -20.73 -12.04
N SER A 165 -12.59 -21.24 -11.96
CA SER A 165 -12.32 -22.69 -11.95
C SER A 165 -12.65 -23.34 -10.60
N VAL A 166 -12.86 -22.53 -9.57
CA VAL A 166 -13.14 -22.94 -8.20
C VAL A 166 -14.62 -22.74 -7.89
N SER A 167 -15.30 -23.80 -7.43
CA SER A 167 -16.69 -23.73 -7.02
C SER A 167 -16.92 -22.74 -5.88
N ASP A 168 -18.14 -22.19 -5.79
CA ASP A 168 -18.47 -21.26 -4.71
C ASP A 168 -18.38 -21.91 -3.33
N SER A 169 -18.67 -23.20 -3.21
CA SER A 169 -18.51 -23.94 -1.96
C SER A 169 -17.05 -23.98 -1.50
N LEU A 170 -16.11 -24.29 -2.39
CA LEU A 170 -14.68 -24.31 -2.05
C LEU A 170 -14.14 -22.88 -1.85
N TRP A 171 -14.59 -21.93 -2.69
CA TRP A 171 -14.19 -20.54 -2.54
C TRP A 171 -14.55 -19.97 -1.17
N ASN A 172 -15.73 -20.31 -0.64
CA ASN A 172 -16.24 -19.82 0.64
C ASN A 172 -16.02 -20.79 1.80
N ASP A 173 -15.32 -21.91 1.57
CA ASP A 173 -15.05 -22.91 2.59
C ASP A 173 -14.21 -22.32 3.73
N LYS A 174 -14.58 -22.69 4.96
CA LYS A 174 -13.93 -22.18 6.17
C LYS A 174 -13.63 -23.33 7.12
N ASN A 175 -12.48 -23.25 7.77
CA ASN A 175 -12.12 -24.18 8.82
C ASN A 175 -12.92 -23.92 10.13
N SER A 176 -12.66 -24.73 11.15
CA SER A 176 -13.30 -24.63 12.48
C SER A 176 -13.09 -23.27 13.17
N ASN A 177 -12.07 -22.51 12.78
CA ASN A 177 -11.77 -21.18 13.30
C ASN A 177 -12.36 -20.06 12.46
N ASN A 178 -13.30 -20.38 11.55
CA ASN A 178 -13.94 -19.43 10.61
C ASN A 178 -12.95 -18.75 9.64
N VAL A 179 -11.78 -19.35 9.40
CA VAL A 179 -10.79 -18.85 8.44
C VAL A 179 -11.00 -19.54 7.10
N LEU A 180 -10.98 -18.77 6.01
CA LEU A 180 -11.10 -19.28 4.64
C LEU A 180 -9.98 -20.28 4.34
N THR A 181 -10.35 -21.44 3.83
CA THR A 181 -9.39 -22.53 3.53
C THR A 181 -8.75 -22.38 2.15
N TYR A 182 -9.51 -21.85 1.18
CA TYR A 182 -8.98 -21.62 -0.16
C TYR A 182 -8.23 -20.29 -0.23
N GLN A 183 -6.96 -20.34 -0.63
CA GLN A 183 -6.16 -19.16 -0.95
C GLN A 183 -6.12 -18.95 -2.47
N PRO A 184 -6.63 -17.82 -3.00
CA PRO A 184 -6.62 -17.54 -4.43
C PRO A 184 -5.21 -17.50 -4.99
N ARG A 185 -5.03 -18.08 -6.19
CA ARG A 185 -3.72 -18.10 -6.84
C ARG A 185 -3.82 -18.18 -8.35
N ILE A 186 -2.82 -17.65 -9.03
CA ILE A 186 -2.56 -17.88 -10.45
C ILE A 186 -1.39 -18.87 -10.51
N THR A 187 -1.58 -20.00 -11.20
CA THR A 187 -0.53 -20.99 -11.43
C THR A 187 -0.09 -20.94 -12.89
N ILE A 188 1.17 -20.60 -13.13
CA ILE A 188 1.75 -20.47 -14.47
C ILE A 188 2.77 -21.60 -14.65
N ARG A 189 2.57 -22.43 -15.67
CA ARG A 189 3.53 -23.46 -16.02
C ARG A 189 4.71 -22.83 -16.75
N MET A 190 5.91 -23.11 -16.27
CA MET A 190 7.16 -22.66 -16.84
C MET A 190 7.81 -23.79 -17.68
N PRO A 191 8.78 -23.46 -18.56
CA PRO A 191 9.55 -24.46 -19.28
C PRO A 191 10.28 -25.40 -18.32
N GLN A 192 10.27 -26.70 -18.61
CA GLN A 192 10.92 -27.73 -17.79
C GLN A 192 12.43 -27.46 -17.65
N GLU A 193 13.03 -26.90 -18.68
CA GLU A 193 14.45 -26.57 -18.76
C GLU A 193 14.89 -25.63 -17.64
N VAL A 194 14.01 -24.78 -17.12
CA VAL A 194 14.31 -23.92 -15.96
C VAL A 194 14.62 -24.78 -14.75
N GLY A 195 13.77 -25.75 -14.42
CA GLY A 195 14.00 -26.66 -13.31
C GLY A 195 15.19 -27.60 -13.54
N GLN A 196 15.39 -28.06 -14.79
CA GLN A 196 16.52 -28.88 -15.14
C GLN A 196 17.83 -28.10 -14.95
N HIS A 197 17.86 -26.81 -15.31
CA HIS A 197 19.00 -25.93 -15.09
C HIS A 197 19.36 -25.83 -13.58
N PHE A 198 18.36 -25.69 -12.71
CA PHE A 198 18.56 -25.69 -11.26
C PHE A 198 19.14 -27.02 -10.76
N TYR A 199 18.60 -28.17 -11.19
CA TYR A 199 19.10 -29.47 -10.79
C TYR A 199 20.53 -29.71 -11.29
N ASP A 200 20.78 -29.42 -12.57
CA ASP A 200 22.12 -29.56 -13.16
C ASP A 200 23.14 -28.68 -12.42
N ALA A 201 22.77 -27.46 -12.04
CA ALA A 201 23.63 -26.55 -11.31
C ALA A 201 24.00 -27.09 -9.91
N THR A 202 23.10 -27.82 -9.21
CA THR A 202 23.46 -28.45 -7.93
C THR A 202 24.55 -29.51 -8.06
N ILE A 203 24.78 -30.03 -9.26
CA ILE A 203 25.80 -31.06 -9.57
C ILE A 203 27.05 -30.43 -10.18
N LYS A 204 26.89 -29.53 -11.16
CA LYS A 204 27.98 -29.01 -12.00
C LYS A 204 28.63 -27.75 -11.44
N THR A 205 27.83 -26.89 -10.79
CA THR A 205 28.25 -25.57 -10.27
C THR A 205 27.59 -25.31 -8.91
N PRO A 206 27.79 -26.21 -7.90
CA PRO A 206 27.08 -26.12 -6.63
C PRO A 206 27.36 -24.83 -5.84
N GLU A 207 28.45 -24.14 -6.16
CA GLU A 207 28.83 -22.85 -5.57
C GLU A 207 27.81 -21.73 -5.82
N VAL A 208 26.96 -21.83 -6.84
CA VAL A 208 25.89 -20.83 -7.09
C VAL A 208 24.82 -20.84 -5.99
N PHE A 209 24.76 -21.89 -5.19
CA PHE A 209 23.84 -22.02 -4.05
C PHE A 209 24.51 -21.80 -2.70
N ASN A 210 25.76 -21.33 -2.65
CA ASN A 210 26.48 -21.15 -1.39
C ASN A 210 25.84 -20.09 -0.49
N ASP A 211 25.36 -19.00 -1.11
CA ASP A 211 24.68 -17.90 -0.42
C ASP A 211 23.66 -17.21 -1.35
N GLN A 212 22.89 -16.28 -0.77
CA GLN A 212 21.87 -15.54 -1.51
C GLN A 212 22.43 -14.67 -2.64
N ASN A 213 23.67 -14.15 -2.51
CA ASN A 213 24.26 -13.27 -3.53
C ASN A 213 24.70 -14.07 -4.76
N THR A 214 25.34 -15.23 -4.56
CA THR A 214 25.72 -16.14 -5.64
C THR A 214 24.49 -16.70 -6.33
N PHE A 215 23.43 -17.01 -5.56
CA PHE A 215 22.15 -17.44 -6.11
C PHE A 215 21.48 -16.36 -6.95
N ASN A 216 21.49 -15.11 -6.50
CA ASN A 216 20.91 -13.98 -7.26
C ASN A 216 21.69 -13.66 -8.54
N GLN A 217 22.96 -14.07 -8.67
CA GLN A 217 23.70 -13.98 -9.92
C GLN A 217 23.34 -15.13 -10.87
N PHE A 218 23.07 -16.31 -10.34
CA PHE A 218 22.61 -17.48 -11.08
C PHE A 218 21.17 -17.33 -11.58
N PHE A 219 20.27 -16.86 -10.70
CA PHE A 219 18.86 -16.64 -11.02
C PHE A 219 18.38 -15.32 -10.40
N PRO A 220 18.54 -14.19 -11.13
CA PRO A 220 18.26 -12.85 -10.61
C PRO A 220 16.80 -12.60 -10.23
N GLY A 221 15.85 -13.38 -10.75
CA GLY A 221 14.44 -13.28 -10.43
C GLY A 221 13.49 -13.43 -11.61
N ILE A 222 12.23 -13.10 -11.35
CA ILE A 222 11.15 -13.13 -12.35
C ILE A 222 10.43 -11.78 -12.38
N TYR A 223 10.15 -11.30 -13.59
CA TYR A 223 9.24 -10.19 -13.85
C TYR A 223 7.87 -10.73 -14.24
N VAL A 224 6.83 -10.21 -13.57
CA VAL A 224 5.43 -10.58 -13.77
C VAL A 224 4.66 -9.37 -14.26
N THR A 225 4.02 -9.46 -15.42
CA THR A 225 3.26 -8.35 -16.01
C THR A 225 1.91 -8.81 -16.56
N ASN A 226 0.96 -7.87 -16.60
CA ASN A 226 -0.30 -8.06 -17.32
C ASN A 226 -0.11 -7.77 -18.79
N THR A 227 -0.51 -8.73 -19.67
CA THR A 227 -0.38 -8.60 -21.13
C THR A 227 -1.71 -8.60 -21.87
N TYR A 228 -2.82 -8.79 -21.15
CA TYR A 228 -4.17 -8.76 -21.70
C TYR A 228 -5.19 -8.47 -20.62
N GLY A 229 -6.20 -7.68 -20.99
CA GLY A 229 -7.32 -7.29 -20.13
C GLY A 229 -7.02 -6.05 -19.31
N THR A 230 -8.07 -5.24 -19.14
CA THR A 230 -8.08 -4.04 -18.28
C THR A 230 -9.34 -4.13 -17.44
N GLY A 231 -9.21 -4.52 -16.17
CA GLY A 231 -10.38 -4.75 -15.31
C GLY A 231 -10.08 -4.75 -13.83
N ASN A 232 -8.92 -5.22 -13.43
CA ASN A 232 -8.58 -5.27 -12.00
C ASN A 232 -7.08 -5.20 -11.72
N ILE A 233 -6.77 -4.88 -10.47
CA ILE A 233 -5.42 -4.97 -9.90
C ILE A 233 -5.50 -5.86 -8.66
N LEU A 234 -4.72 -6.94 -8.68
CA LEU A 234 -4.58 -7.88 -7.57
C LEU A 234 -3.52 -7.42 -6.57
N ASN A 235 -3.79 -7.62 -5.28
CA ASN A 235 -2.82 -7.48 -4.20
C ASN A 235 -2.13 -8.84 -3.99
N ILE A 236 -0.87 -8.95 -4.37
CA ILE A 236 -0.09 -10.19 -4.29
C ILE A 236 0.49 -10.33 -2.88
N GLU A 237 0.20 -11.43 -2.22
CA GLU A 237 0.66 -11.73 -0.87
C GLU A 237 1.98 -12.51 -0.85
N SER A 238 2.12 -13.45 -1.80
CA SER A 238 3.37 -14.22 -1.95
C SER A 238 3.50 -14.80 -3.34
N THR A 239 4.74 -15.10 -3.73
CA THR A 239 5.07 -15.81 -4.95
C THR A 239 6.00 -16.98 -4.66
N GLN A 240 5.79 -18.09 -5.38
CA GLN A 240 6.58 -19.30 -5.21
C GLN A 240 6.87 -19.93 -6.57
N MET A 241 8.09 -20.43 -6.72
CA MET A 241 8.47 -21.30 -7.83
C MET A 241 8.66 -22.71 -7.28
N ASN A 242 7.89 -23.65 -7.81
CA ASN A 242 7.95 -25.06 -7.43
C ASN A 242 8.55 -25.91 -8.57
N ILE A 243 9.59 -26.67 -8.27
CA ILE A 243 10.25 -27.58 -9.19
C ILE A 243 9.85 -29.00 -8.81
N TYR A 244 9.05 -29.64 -9.65
CA TYR A 244 8.51 -30.99 -9.40
C TYR A 244 9.37 -32.05 -10.07
N TYR A 245 9.60 -33.15 -9.36
CA TYR A 245 10.37 -34.30 -9.85
C TYR A 245 9.88 -35.57 -9.16
N LYS A 246 10.27 -36.71 -9.73
CA LYS A 246 10.04 -38.03 -9.14
C LYS A 246 11.32 -38.53 -8.53
N HIS A 247 11.21 -39.34 -7.50
CA HIS A 247 12.35 -40.08 -6.91
C HIS A 247 11.92 -41.47 -6.49
N THR A 248 12.91 -42.36 -6.34
CA THR A 248 12.70 -43.75 -5.92
C THR A 248 12.64 -43.82 -4.38
N VAL A 249 11.66 -44.50 -3.85
CA VAL A 249 11.55 -44.88 -2.44
C VAL A 249 11.60 -46.41 -2.32
N LYS A 250 12.52 -46.91 -1.49
CA LYS A 250 12.60 -48.34 -1.20
C LYS A 250 11.41 -48.76 -0.36
N GLY A 251 10.66 -49.73 -0.86
CA GLY A 251 9.55 -50.35 -0.16
C GLY A 251 10.02 -51.51 0.77
N SER A 252 9.14 -51.91 1.68
CA SER A 252 9.41 -53.00 2.67
C SER A 252 9.53 -54.43 2.07
N ALA A 253 9.33 -54.59 0.76
CA ALA A 253 9.31 -55.89 0.06
C ALA A 253 10.19 -55.89 -1.21
N ASP A 254 11.34 -55.18 -1.20
CA ASP A 254 12.26 -55.03 -2.35
C ASP A 254 11.60 -54.48 -3.65
N GLN A 255 10.39 -53.91 -3.54
CA GLN A 255 9.74 -53.21 -4.63
C GLN A 255 9.97 -51.73 -4.49
N ASP A 256 10.78 -51.13 -5.38
CA ASP A 256 10.97 -49.71 -5.47
C ASP A 256 9.68 -49.03 -5.95
N SER A 257 9.26 -47.99 -5.25
CA SER A 257 8.15 -47.12 -5.68
C SER A 257 8.68 -45.79 -6.15
N ILE A 258 8.07 -45.25 -7.22
CA ILE A 258 8.37 -43.92 -7.72
C ILE A 258 7.33 -42.95 -7.17
N VAL A 259 7.77 -41.95 -6.39
CA VAL A 259 6.90 -40.95 -5.75
C VAL A 259 7.29 -39.53 -6.22
N GLN A 260 6.33 -38.63 -6.20
CA GLN A 260 6.54 -37.22 -6.55
C GLN A 260 7.10 -36.45 -5.35
N ALA A 261 8.04 -35.57 -5.62
CA ALA A 261 8.57 -34.56 -4.70
C ALA A 261 8.68 -33.21 -5.42
N TRP A 262 8.92 -32.17 -4.66
CA TRP A 262 9.16 -30.84 -5.19
C TRP A 262 10.07 -30.05 -4.27
N GLU A 263 10.78 -29.09 -4.85
CA GLU A 263 11.50 -28.04 -4.14
C GLU A 263 10.78 -26.71 -4.38
N THR A 264 10.78 -25.84 -3.36
CA THR A 264 10.08 -24.54 -3.41
C THR A 264 11.06 -23.41 -3.16
N PHE A 265 11.05 -22.45 -4.05
CA PHE A 265 11.73 -21.15 -3.89
C PHE A 265 10.67 -20.08 -3.73
N SER A 266 10.70 -19.35 -2.60
CA SER A 266 9.70 -18.33 -2.27
C SER A 266 10.31 -16.94 -2.30
N ALA A 267 9.53 -15.95 -2.75
CA ALA A 267 9.88 -14.55 -2.52
C ALA A 267 9.51 -14.19 -1.07
N THR A 268 10.52 -13.93 -0.27
CA THR A 268 10.40 -13.60 1.16
C THR A 268 10.83 -12.15 1.42
N SER A 269 10.73 -11.69 2.67
CA SER A 269 11.14 -10.32 3.05
C SER A 269 12.64 -10.07 2.94
N GLU A 270 13.46 -11.13 2.89
CA GLU A 270 14.92 -11.07 2.78
C GLU A 270 15.39 -10.72 1.37
N VAL A 271 14.58 -11.02 0.37
CA VAL A 271 14.89 -10.80 -1.06
C VAL A 271 14.22 -9.54 -1.60
N ILE A 272 14.67 -9.11 -2.78
CA ILE A 272 14.11 -7.93 -3.42
C ILE A 272 12.76 -8.26 -4.06
N GLN A 273 11.75 -7.48 -3.70
CA GLN A 273 10.49 -7.38 -4.42
C GLN A 273 10.23 -5.90 -4.71
N LEU A 274 9.83 -5.58 -5.91
CA LEU A 274 9.53 -4.21 -6.31
C LEU A 274 8.32 -4.19 -7.25
N ASN A 275 7.47 -3.18 -7.08
CA ASN A 275 6.37 -2.90 -7.98
C ASN A 275 6.77 -1.85 -9.01
N ARG A 276 6.24 -2.01 -10.21
CA ARG A 276 6.26 -0.99 -11.26
C ARG A 276 4.84 -0.49 -11.46
N PHE A 277 4.69 0.83 -11.54
CA PHE A 277 3.42 1.47 -11.85
C PHE A 277 3.56 2.36 -13.08
N LYS A 278 2.63 2.21 -14.02
CA LYS A 278 2.52 3.04 -15.19
C LYS A 278 1.14 3.69 -15.22
N ASN A 279 1.12 5.03 -15.15
CA ASN A 279 -0.08 5.83 -15.30
C ASN A 279 -0.11 6.44 -16.71
N THR A 280 -1.27 6.39 -17.36
CA THR A 280 -1.52 7.06 -18.65
C THR A 280 -2.84 7.81 -18.59
N ASP A 281 -3.04 8.75 -19.52
CA ASP A 281 -4.28 9.55 -19.66
C ASP A 281 -4.61 10.40 -18.42
N ILE A 282 -3.58 10.95 -17.77
CA ILE A 282 -3.70 11.78 -16.56
C ILE A 282 -3.43 13.28 -16.80
N SER A 283 -3.12 13.70 -18.03
CA SER A 283 -2.74 15.09 -18.35
C SER A 283 -3.79 16.12 -17.97
N HIS A 284 -5.08 15.78 -18.11
CA HIS A 284 -6.19 16.65 -17.74
C HIS A 284 -6.27 16.95 -16.24
N LEU A 285 -5.70 16.08 -15.37
CA LEU A 285 -5.63 16.31 -13.93
C LEU A 285 -4.58 17.37 -13.54
N LEU A 286 -3.67 17.70 -14.46
CA LEU A 286 -2.61 18.68 -14.25
C LEU A 286 -2.99 20.09 -14.69
N GLU A 287 -4.16 20.25 -15.33
CA GLU A 287 -4.64 21.55 -15.72
C GLU A 287 -4.88 22.45 -14.50
N PRO A 288 -4.44 23.71 -14.55
CA PRO A 288 -4.60 24.61 -13.42
C PRO A 288 -6.06 24.74 -13.00
N ASN A 289 -6.33 24.55 -11.74
CA ASN A 289 -7.65 24.73 -11.14
C ASN A 289 -7.48 25.28 -9.71
N ASP A 290 -8.05 26.45 -9.47
CA ASP A 290 -7.91 27.14 -8.18
C ASP A 290 -8.74 26.50 -7.06
N SER A 291 -9.67 25.60 -7.39
CA SER A 291 -10.63 25.04 -6.43
C SER A 291 -10.46 23.53 -6.19
N ILE A 292 -9.82 22.81 -7.12
CA ILE A 292 -9.74 21.35 -7.10
C ILE A 292 -8.31 20.92 -7.36
N ALA A 293 -7.81 19.99 -6.53
CA ALA A 293 -6.57 19.30 -6.77
C ALA A 293 -6.77 17.78 -6.60
N TYR A 294 -5.99 17.00 -7.31
CA TYR A 294 -6.17 15.55 -7.42
C TYR A 294 -5.08 14.79 -6.70
N LEU A 295 -5.46 13.60 -6.20
CA LEU A 295 -4.60 12.61 -5.60
C LEU A 295 -4.80 11.26 -6.30
N LYS A 296 -3.75 10.61 -6.72
CA LYS A 296 -3.78 9.24 -7.27
C LYS A 296 -2.61 8.42 -6.72
N SER A 297 -2.90 7.28 -6.15
CA SER A 297 -1.92 6.31 -5.64
C SER A 297 -2.11 4.97 -6.36
N PRO A 298 -1.04 4.20 -6.56
CA PRO A 298 0.37 4.53 -6.32
C PRO A 298 0.95 5.30 -7.50
N ALA A 299 1.82 6.29 -7.24
CA ALA A 299 2.35 7.21 -8.24
C ALA A 299 1.22 7.97 -9.00
N GLY A 300 1.52 8.69 -10.04
CA GLY A 300 0.55 9.42 -10.86
C GLY A 300 0.47 10.89 -10.48
N VAL A 301 -0.42 11.29 -9.59
CA VAL A 301 -0.56 12.69 -9.17
C VAL A 301 -0.69 12.84 -7.66
N TYR A 302 -0.14 13.95 -7.15
CA TYR A 302 -0.28 14.36 -5.77
C TYR A 302 -0.65 15.83 -5.68
N THR A 303 -1.24 16.25 -4.56
CA THR A 303 -1.61 17.64 -4.30
C THR A 303 -0.48 18.35 -3.57
N GLN A 304 -0.13 19.54 -4.03
CA GLN A 304 0.72 20.48 -3.32
C GLN A 304 -0.10 21.65 -2.82
N LEU A 305 0.01 21.96 -1.53
CA LEU A 305 -0.64 23.10 -0.88
C LEU A 305 0.39 24.18 -0.57
N THR A 306 0.02 25.43 -0.82
CA THR A 306 0.79 26.59 -0.42
C THR A 306 0.02 27.33 0.67
N ILE A 307 0.54 27.33 1.89
CA ILE A 307 0.01 28.06 3.04
C ILE A 307 0.67 29.43 3.05
N PRO A 308 -0.11 30.53 3.10
CA PRO A 308 0.41 31.91 2.98
C PRO A 308 1.14 32.33 4.26
N ALA A 309 2.28 31.72 4.55
CA ALA A 309 3.04 31.97 5.76
C ALA A 309 3.54 33.42 5.86
N GLN A 310 3.83 34.06 4.73
CA GLN A 310 4.20 35.47 4.65
C GLN A 310 3.06 36.40 5.16
N ASP A 311 1.81 36.09 4.81
CA ASP A 311 0.64 36.88 5.25
C ASP A 311 0.30 36.60 6.73
N ILE A 312 0.58 35.37 7.21
CA ILE A 312 0.32 34.94 8.58
C ILE A 312 1.37 35.51 9.55
N ALA A 313 2.63 35.56 9.15
CA ALA A 313 3.75 35.96 10.02
C ALA A 313 3.54 37.30 10.75
N PRO A 314 3.11 38.40 10.10
CA PRO A 314 2.87 39.66 10.78
C PRO A 314 1.74 39.59 11.81
N ILE A 315 0.74 38.76 11.56
CA ILE A 315 -0.46 38.61 12.41
C ILE A 315 -0.13 37.89 13.70
N ILE A 316 0.75 36.89 13.65
CA ILE A 316 1.13 36.08 14.82
C ILE A 316 2.34 36.66 15.57
N GLN A 317 2.97 37.70 15.06
CA GLN A 317 4.12 38.32 15.68
C GLN A 317 3.78 38.82 17.11
N GLY A 318 4.57 38.36 18.10
CA GLY A 318 4.34 38.69 19.50
C GLY A 318 3.13 37.99 20.15
N ARG A 319 2.49 37.05 19.47
CA ARG A 319 1.34 36.27 19.96
C ARG A 319 1.70 34.80 20.17
N ILE A 320 0.96 34.16 21.08
CA ILE A 320 1.04 32.71 21.26
C ILE A 320 0.05 32.07 20.30
N VAL A 321 0.56 31.30 19.33
CA VAL A 321 -0.27 30.48 18.44
C VAL A 321 -0.56 29.16 19.15
N SER A 322 -1.77 28.97 19.65
CA SER A 322 -2.19 27.77 20.38
C SER A 322 -2.63 26.64 19.44
N ASN A 323 -3.25 26.98 18.32
CA ASN A 323 -3.77 26.00 17.38
C ASN A 323 -3.77 26.52 15.94
N VAL A 324 -3.43 25.67 14.99
CA VAL A 324 -3.62 25.86 13.55
C VAL A 324 -4.25 24.58 13.01
N ASP A 325 -5.54 24.63 12.74
CA ASP A 325 -6.26 23.50 12.17
C ASP A 325 -6.14 23.50 10.65
N LEU A 326 -5.76 22.33 10.10
CA LEU A 326 -5.78 22.07 8.68
C LEU A 326 -6.73 20.92 8.39
N SER A 327 -7.66 21.14 7.48
CA SER A 327 -8.55 20.10 6.98
C SER A 327 -8.74 20.19 5.48
N LEU A 328 -8.87 19.05 4.81
CA LEU A 328 -9.15 18.97 3.39
C LEU A 328 -10.49 18.26 3.17
N LYS A 329 -11.29 18.79 2.26
CA LYS A 329 -12.58 18.21 1.90
C LYS A 329 -12.47 17.48 0.58
N ALA A 330 -12.79 16.19 0.55
CA ALA A 330 -12.88 15.40 -0.67
C ALA A 330 -14.17 15.70 -1.42
N LEU A 331 -14.10 15.74 -2.74
CA LEU A 331 -15.27 15.77 -3.60
C LEU A 331 -16.09 14.47 -3.46
N PRO A 332 -17.36 14.47 -3.85
CA PRO A 332 -18.11 13.23 -3.99
C PRO A 332 -17.37 12.27 -4.94
N GLN A 333 -17.44 10.97 -4.65
CA GLN A 333 -16.96 9.95 -5.58
C GLN A 333 -17.78 10.00 -6.87
N GLU A 334 -17.13 9.74 -8.01
CA GLU A 334 -17.79 9.61 -9.30
C GLU A 334 -18.79 8.44 -9.30
N ASP A 335 -19.88 8.59 -10.03
CA ASP A 335 -20.89 7.54 -10.21
C ASP A 335 -20.43 6.49 -11.24
N TRP A 336 -19.39 5.79 -10.87
CA TRP A 336 -18.77 4.70 -11.64
C TRP A 336 -18.53 3.51 -10.73
N LYS A 337 -18.98 2.32 -11.14
CA LYS A 337 -18.96 1.11 -10.29
C LYS A 337 -17.60 0.77 -9.68
N PHE A 338 -16.54 1.06 -10.40
CA PHE A 338 -15.14 0.77 -9.99
C PHE A 338 -14.31 2.04 -9.82
N ALA A 339 -14.95 3.20 -9.61
CA ALA A 339 -14.26 4.46 -9.33
C ALA A 339 -13.28 4.29 -8.16
N PHE A 340 -12.12 4.91 -8.27
CA PHE A 340 -11.17 4.90 -7.17
C PHE A 340 -11.79 5.58 -5.95
N GLU A 341 -11.74 4.89 -4.83
CA GLU A 341 -12.22 5.41 -3.56
C GLU A 341 -11.25 6.47 -3.01
N ALA A 342 -11.82 7.38 -2.19
CA ALA A 342 -10.99 8.32 -1.45
C ALA A 342 -9.99 7.54 -0.57
N PRO A 343 -8.69 7.89 -0.57
CA PRO A 343 -7.69 7.20 0.23
C PRO A 343 -8.10 7.18 1.71
N ALA A 344 -7.98 6.03 2.37
CA ALA A 344 -8.29 5.91 3.79
C ALA A 344 -7.43 6.85 4.66
N ASN A 345 -6.19 7.13 4.22
CA ASN A 345 -5.29 8.05 4.89
C ASN A 345 -4.50 8.86 3.86
N VAL A 346 -4.21 10.10 4.23
CA VAL A 346 -3.28 10.98 3.52
C VAL A 346 -2.22 11.51 4.49
N LEU A 347 -1.02 11.73 3.99
CA LEU A 347 0.11 12.28 4.72
C LEU A 347 0.39 13.69 4.18
N ILE A 348 0.62 14.65 5.07
CA ILE A 348 1.19 15.94 4.72
C ILE A 348 2.61 16.06 5.26
N LEU A 349 3.49 16.62 4.45
CA LEU A 349 4.89 16.89 4.79
C LEU A 349 5.45 18.02 3.91
N PRO A 350 6.52 18.73 4.34
CA PRO A 350 7.19 19.75 3.53
C PRO A 350 7.61 19.20 2.17
N LYS A 351 7.51 20.02 1.12
CA LYS A 351 7.74 19.60 -0.28
C LYS A 351 9.06 18.86 -0.49
N ASP A 352 10.13 19.30 0.18
CA ASP A 352 11.49 18.76 -0.02
C ASP A 352 11.79 17.51 0.84
N SER A 353 10.81 17.06 1.64
CA SER A 353 10.99 15.93 2.56
C SER A 353 10.43 14.61 2.03
N MET A 354 9.75 14.61 0.88
CA MET A 354 8.98 13.46 0.40
C MET A 354 9.85 12.23 0.14
N ASP A 355 10.93 12.36 -0.65
CA ASP A 355 11.81 11.24 -1.00
C ASP A 355 12.54 10.69 0.22
N THR A 356 13.14 11.57 1.02
CA THR A 356 13.87 11.18 2.23
C THR A 356 12.98 10.55 3.28
N PHE A 357 11.72 10.98 3.39
CA PHE A 357 10.75 10.40 4.32
C PHE A 357 10.52 8.91 4.03
N PHE A 358 10.22 8.57 2.78
CA PHE A 358 9.94 7.18 2.40
C PHE A 358 11.21 6.32 2.32
N ARG A 359 12.31 6.87 1.81
CA ARG A 359 13.60 6.17 1.73
C ARG A 359 14.11 5.75 3.11
N ASN A 360 13.91 6.60 4.12
CA ASN A 360 14.34 6.34 5.50
C ASN A 360 13.30 5.53 6.32
N ASN A 361 12.19 5.08 5.73
CA ASN A 361 11.06 4.44 6.42
C ASN A 361 10.53 5.26 7.60
N ASN A 362 10.51 6.57 7.48
CA ASN A 362 9.96 7.43 8.52
C ASN A 362 8.43 7.22 8.66
N VAL A 363 7.94 7.50 9.86
CA VAL A 363 6.51 7.56 10.16
C VAL A 363 6.15 8.98 10.56
N GLU A 364 4.85 9.32 10.49
CA GLU A 364 4.36 10.62 10.93
C GLU A 364 4.75 10.91 12.38
N ASN A 365 5.21 12.14 12.66
CA ASN A 365 5.67 12.55 13.99
C ASN A 365 4.83 13.66 14.64
N ASN A 366 3.81 14.15 13.94
CA ASN A 366 2.94 15.26 14.35
C ASN A 366 3.68 16.56 14.69
N ILE A 367 4.84 16.77 14.06
CA ILE A 367 5.66 17.98 14.15
C ILE A 367 5.99 18.52 12.77
N THR A 368 6.57 17.67 11.91
CA THR A 368 6.95 17.98 10.53
C THR A 368 6.14 17.18 9.50
N SER A 369 5.45 16.15 9.95
CA SER A 369 4.60 15.29 9.12
C SER A 369 3.35 14.89 9.89
N PHE A 370 2.20 14.93 9.23
CA PHE A 370 0.90 14.66 9.87
C PHE A 370 0.08 13.74 8.96
N ARG A 371 -0.66 12.83 9.58
CA ARG A 371 -1.56 11.91 8.89
C ARG A 371 -3.02 12.32 9.14
N GLY A 372 -3.76 12.52 8.07
CA GLY A 372 -5.21 12.70 8.10
C GLY A 372 -5.92 11.41 7.70
N SER A 373 -6.87 10.96 8.51
CA SER A 373 -7.76 9.84 8.18
C SER A 373 -9.06 10.34 7.55
N TYR A 374 -9.57 9.59 6.57
CA TYR A 374 -10.81 9.93 5.88
C TYR A 374 -12.03 9.70 6.77
N VAL A 375 -12.84 10.74 6.94
CA VAL A 375 -14.13 10.68 7.63
C VAL A 375 -15.23 10.71 6.57
N ALA A 376 -15.82 9.55 6.28
CA ALA A 376 -16.77 9.39 5.18
C ALA A 376 -18.04 10.25 5.33
N SER A 377 -18.56 10.45 6.55
CA SER A 377 -19.77 11.24 6.80
C SER A 377 -19.64 12.72 6.42
N THR A 378 -18.44 13.29 6.57
CA THR A 378 -18.13 14.69 6.23
C THR A 378 -17.27 14.81 4.97
N ARG A 379 -16.72 13.70 4.48
CA ARG A 379 -15.74 13.62 3.39
C ARG A 379 -14.50 14.49 3.65
N THR A 380 -13.98 14.43 4.88
CA THR A 380 -12.87 15.28 5.29
C THR A 380 -11.69 14.48 5.80
N TYR A 381 -10.50 15.06 5.64
CA TYR A 381 -9.26 14.68 6.29
C TYR A 381 -8.88 15.81 7.25
N SER A 382 -8.64 15.50 8.52
CA SER A 382 -8.14 16.45 9.51
C SER A 382 -6.73 16.05 9.93
N PHE A 383 -5.83 17.02 10.01
CA PHE A 383 -4.42 16.81 10.37
C PHE A 383 -4.10 17.26 11.79
N GLY A 384 -5.12 17.75 12.53
CA GLY A 384 -4.93 18.29 13.85
C GLY A 384 -4.13 19.58 13.85
N ASN A 385 -3.43 19.84 14.94
CA ASN A 385 -2.72 21.11 15.16
C ASN A 385 -1.35 21.13 14.47
N ILE A 386 -1.23 21.89 13.37
CA ILE A 386 0.03 22.08 12.63
C ILE A 386 0.79 23.34 13.04
N ALA A 387 0.42 23.99 14.17
CA ALA A 387 1.02 25.28 14.60
C ALA A 387 2.54 25.22 14.71
N LYS A 388 3.10 24.11 15.19
CA LYS A 388 4.56 23.95 15.32
C LYS A 388 5.27 23.94 13.95
N LEU A 389 4.70 23.23 12.96
CA LEU A 389 5.23 23.22 11.59
C LEU A 389 5.24 24.63 10.99
N LEU A 390 4.09 25.32 11.05
CA LEU A 390 3.95 26.68 10.51
C LEU A 390 4.89 27.67 11.21
N LYS A 391 4.92 27.64 12.55
CA LYS A 391 5.80 28.52 13.33
C LYS A 391 7.27 28.31 13.02
N THR A 392 7.72 27.06 13.00
CA THR A 392 9.12 26.72 12.65
C THR A 392 9.47 27.18 11.24
N HIS A 393 8.55 27.07 10.27
CA HIS A 393 8.77 27.57 8.94
C HIS A 393 8.94 29.11 8.92
N ILE A 394 8.03 29.86 9.56
CA ILE A 394 8.07 31.31 9.65
C ILE A 394 9.35 31.81 10.34
N GLU A 395 9.83 31.08 11.38
CA GLU A 395 11.08 31.40 12.07
C GLU A 395 12.32 31.21 11.19
N ASN A 396 12.32 30.21 10.32
CA ASN A 396 13.46 29.87 9.45
C ASN A 396 13.43 30.56 8.08
N SER A 397 12.24 30.84 7.55
CA SER A 397 12.00 31.38 6.21
C SER A 397 10.83 32.37 6.24
N PRO A 398 10.98 33.53 6.88
CA PRO A 398 9.87 34.48 7.10
C PRO A 398 9.32 35.07 5.80
N ASP A 399 10.12 35.12 4.74
CA ASP A 399 9.78 35.68 3.45
C ASP A 399 9.26 34.67 2.43
N GLU A 400 8.99 33.42 2.88
CA GLU A 400 8.54 32.33 2.01
C GLU A 400 7.23 31.72 2.53
N ASP A 401 6.35 31.33 1.62
CA ASP A 401 5.15 30.57 1.95
C ASP A 401 5.51 29.11 2.29
N LEU A 402 4.77 28.51 3.21
CA LEU A 402 4.96 27.10 3.56
C LEU A 402 4.33 26.21 2.49
N VAL A 403 5.17 25.46 1.78
CA VAL A 403 4.73 24.50 0.75
C VAL A 403 4.77 23.09 1.28
N ILE A 404 3.63 22.42 1.27
CA ILE A 404 3.48 21.02 1.73
C ILE A 404 2.88 20.15 0.63
N ASN A 405 3.31 18.88 0.61
CA ASN A 405 2.73 17.86 -0.26
C ASN A 405 1.69 17.05 0.51
N VAL A 406 0.61 16.68 -0.17
CA VAL A 406 -0.44 15.77 0.31
C VAL A 406 -0.36 14.51 -0.52
N ILE A 407 -0.14 13.36 0.16
CA ILE A 407 0.18 12.09 -0.47
C ILE A 407 -0.71 11.00 0.13
N PRO A 408 -1.39 10.18 -0.70
CA PRO A 408 -2.09 9.00 -0.21
C PRO A 408 -1.10 8.00 0.40
N VAL A 409 -1.41 7.50 1.60
CA VAL A 409 -0.55 6.54 2.30
C VAL A 409 -1.37 5.40 2.91
N GLN A 410 -0.74 4.24 2.99
CA GLN A 410 -1.23 3.12 3.77
C GLN A 410 -0.16 2.71 4.77
N ARG A 411 -0.47 2.80 6.06
CA ARG A 411 0.41 2.27 7.10
C ARG A 411 0.17 0.77 7.23
N ARG A 412 1.21 -0.03 7.01
CA ARG A 412 1.22 -1.43 7.40
C ARG A 412 2.09 -1.57 8.64
N VAL A 413 1.53 -2.15 9.69
CA VAL A 413 2.33 -2.53 10.85
C VAL A 413 3.05 -3.82 10.44
N GLY A 414 4.38 -3.78 10.38
CA GLY A 414 5.17 -4.99 10.17
C GLY A 414 4.94 -5.94 11.35
N THR A 415 4.60 -7.17 11.05
CA THR A 415 4.59 -8.28 12.03
C THR A 415 5.99 -8.80 12.20
#